data_3d658116f9ffecf7fa30619bbc070a22
#
_entry.id   3d658116f9ffecf7fa30619bbc070a22
#
_cell.length_a   1.000
_cell.length_b   1.000
_cell.length_c   1.000
_cell.angle_alpha   90.00
_cell.angle_beta   90.00
_cell.angle_gamma   90.00
#
_symmetry.space_group_name_H-M   'P 1'
#
loop_
_entity.id
_entity.type
_entity.pdbx_description
1 polymer ?
#
loop_
_entity_poly.entity_id
_entity_poly.type
_entity_poly.pdbx_seq_one_letter_code
_entity_poly.pdbx_strand_id
1 'polypeptide(L)'
;TINLGQDIFAVLQAPTKGIQEAADVVAFVLLIGGSFAIITKTNALNAGMSRVIKKLKNKDILIIPITMTLLSICGTTFGMSEEALPFYAIFIPIMMGIGYDSMTAFIICFLGPNLGYCASTIDPFNVLIAQGIIGIEGNPQLWLRAVSWVIFTAVGIAWAMRYAMRVKKNPESSIVYEDDKLKRIEFSVTDASIEEEFTIRQKLVLIDFACGMGIIVWGLVTQGWYMNQISAVFLGMGLLAGILGGLDQQTIAEEFVKGLADFAYAAVV
;
A
#
# COMPACT_ATOMS: atom_id res chain seq x y z
N THR A 1 -35.76 -23.60 17.25
CA THR A 1 -34.87 -23.84 16.09
C THR A 1 -35.71 -24.54 15.02
N ILE A 2 -36.13 -23.79 14.00
CA ILE A 2 -36.79 -24.35 12.82
C ILE A 2 -35.66 -24.98 12.01
N ASN A 3 -35.64 -26.30 11.95
CA ASN A 3 -34.72 -27.04 11.09
C ASN A 3 -35.24 -26.93 9.65
N LEU A 4 -34.82 -25.90 8.92
CA LEU A 4 -35.08 -25.74 7.50
C LEU A 4 -34.17 -26.74 6.79
N GLY A 5 -34.68 -27.91 6.45
CA GLY A 5 -33.97 -28.91 5.64
C GLY A 5 -33.45 -28.22 4.37
N GLN A 6 -32.14 -28.15 4.24
CA GLN A 6 -31.50 -27.58 3.05
C GLN A 6 -31.49 -28.65 1.95
N ASP A 7 -32.11 -28.32 0.82
CA ASP A 7 -32.08 -29.15 -0.39
C ASP A 7 -30.71 -28.98 -1.11
N ILE A 8 -30.34 -29.94 -1.94
CA ILE A 8 -29.11 -29.91 -2.74
C ILE A 8 -29.02 -28.63 -3.61
N PHE A 9 -30.16 -28.12 -4.04
CA PHE A 9 -30.27 -26.83 -4.74
C PHE A 9 -29.84 -25.64 -3.87
N ALA A 10 -30.06 -25.67 -2.58
CA ALA A 10 -29.62 -24.62 -1.67
C ALA A 10 -28.09 -24.53 -1.61
N VAL A 11 -27.40 -25.69 -1.66
CA VAL A 11 -25.95 -25.75 -1.71
C VAL A 11 -25.42 -25.16 -3.03
N LEU A 12 -26.06 -25.48 -4.16
CA LEU A 12 -25.68 -24.93 -5.47
C LEU A 12 -25.99 -23.43 -5.61
N GLN A 13 -26.98 -22.93 -4.88
CA GLN A 13 -27.34 -21.51 -4.84
C GLN A 13 -26.49 -20.69 -3.85
N ALA A 14 -25.76 -21.34 -2.93
CA ALA A 14 -24.99 -20.66 -1.90
C ALA A 14 -24.01 -19.61 -2.46
N PRO A 15 -23.23 -19.88 -3.53
CA PRO A 15 -22.33 -18.88 -4.08
C PRO A 15 -23.06 -17.64 -4.61
N THR A 16 -24.16 -17.83 -5.33
CA THR A 16 -24.97 -16.72 -5.87
C THR A 16 -25.58 -15.87 -4.76
N LYS A 17 -26.13 -16.53 -3.73
CA LYS A 17 -26.68 -15.82 -2.56
C LYS A 17 -25.60 -15.11 -1.77
N GLY A 18 -24.46 -15.74 -1.57
CA GLY A 18 -23.31 -15.11 -0.89
C GLY A 18 -22.86 -13.83 -1.58
N ILE A 19 -22.70 -13.85 -2.91
CA ILE A 19 -22.36 -12.63 -3.67
C ILE A 19 -23.47 -11.58 -3.55
N GLN A 20 -24.76 -11.97 -3.58
CA GLN A 20 -25.86 -11.01 -3.44
C GLN A 20 -25.91 -10.39 -2.03
N GLU A 21 -25.70 -11.18 -0.98
CA GLU A 21 -25.68 -10.70 0.41
C GLU A 21 -24.45 -9.83 0.69
N ALA A 22 -23.32 -10.12 0.04
CA ALA A 22 -22.08 -9.34 0.17
C ALA A 22 -21.91 -8.29 -0.94
N ALA A 23 -22.96 -7.95 -1.71
CA ALA A 23 -22.86 -7.10 -2.90
C ALA A 23 -22.19 -5.73 -2.61
N ASP A 24 -22.48 -5.13 -1.46
CA ASP A 24 -21.88 -3.85 -1.05
C ASP A 24 -20.36 -3.98 -0.84
N VAL A 25 -19.92 -5.08 -0.21
CA VAL A 25 -18.50 -5.36 0.00
C VAL A 25 -17.79 -5.64 -1.33
N VAL A 26 -18.40 -6.47 -2.18
CA VAL A 26 -17.88 -6.80 -3.51
C VAL A 26 -17.71 -5.53 -4.35
N ALA A 27 -18.76 -4.69 -4.42
CA ALA A 27 -18.70 -3.43 -5.16
C ALA A 27 -17.62 -2.49 -4.60
N PHE A 28 -17.50 -2.38 -3.28
CA PHE A 28 -16.52 -1.58 -2.59
C PHE A 28 -15.08 -1.99 -2.97
N VAL A 29 -14.74 -3.28 -2.85
CA VAL A 29 -13.41 -3.81 -3.18
C VAL A 29 -13.07 -3.57 -4.65
N LEU A 30 -14.00 -3.86 -5.56
CA LEU A 30 -13.80 -3.67 -6.99
C LEU A 30 -13.57 -2.21 -7.34
N LEU A 31 -14.41 -1.28 -6.87
CA LEU A 31 -14.29 0.15 -7.16
C LEU A 31 -12.96 0.73 -6.64
N ILE A 32 -12.54 0.35 -5.45
CA ILE A 32 -11.24 0.77 -4.90
C ILE A 32 -10.10 0.19 -5.74
N GLY A 33 -10.13 -1.11 -6.07
CA GLY A 33 -9.13 -1.75 -6.89
C GLY A 33 -8.96 -1.08 -8.25
N GLY A 34 -10.08 -0.83 -8.95
CA GLY A 34 -10.08 -0.12 -10.23
C GLY A 34 -9.52 1.30 -10.12
N SER A 35 -9.94 2.05 -9.09
CA SER A 35 -9.45 3.42 -8.85
C SER A 35 -7.96 3.45 -8.55
N PHE A 36 -7.50 2.50 -7.74
CA PHE A 36 -6.09 2.39 -7.34
C PHE A 36 -5.19 2.01 -8.53
N ALA A 37 -5.67 1.16 -9.45
CA ALA A 37 -4.95 0.82 -10.68
C ALA A 37 -4.69 2.05 -11.55
N ILE A 38 -5.66 2.97 -11.68
CA ILE A 38 -5.46 4.23 -12.40
C ILE A 38 -4.36 5.07 -11.71
N ILE A 39 -4.42 5.22 -10.38
CA ILE A 39 -3.43 5.99 -9.61
C ILE A 39 -2.03 5.39 -9.80
N THR A 40 -1.90 4.08 -9.69
CA THR A 40 -0.63 3.35 -9.85
C THR A 40 -0.08 3.53 -11.27
N LYS A 41 -0.95 3.52 -12.29
CA LYS A 41 -0.56 3.74 -13.69
C LYS A 41 0.10 5.10 -13.93
N THR A 42 -0.26 6.13 -13.17
CA THR A 42 0.40 7.44 -13.27
C THR A 42 1.87 7.44 -12.83
N ASN A 43 2.33 6.37 -12.19
CA ASN A 43 3.65 6.23 -11.59
C ASN A 43 3.99 7.32 -10.54
N ALA A 44 2.98 8.05 -10.06
CA ALA A 44 3.19 9.16 -9.14
C ALA A 44 3.68 8.71 -7.77
N LEU A 45 3.13 7.60 -7.24
CA LEU A 45 3.54 7.03 -5.95
C LEU A 45 5.01 6.61 -5.97
N ASN A 46 5.44 5.90 -7.04
CA ASN A 46 6.82 5.46 -7.21
C ASN A 46 7.78 6.65 -7.36
N ALA A 47 7.41 7.64 -8.18
CA ALA A 47 8.21 8.85 -8.39
C ALA A 47 8.35 9.68 -7.10
N GLY A 48 7.26 9.79 -6.33
CA GLY A 48 7.27 10.46 -5.03
C GLY A 48 8.20 9.78 -4.03
N MET A 49 8.11 8.45 -3.92
CA MET A 49 8.98 7.66 -3.04
C MET A 49 10.45 7.76 -3.48
N SER A 50 10.73 7.62 -4.78
CA SER A 50 12.09 7.78 -5.34
C SER A 50 12.68 9.16 -5.00
N ARG A 51 11.86 10.23 -5.05
CA ARG A 51 12.28 11.58 -4.67
C ARG A 51 12.67 11.68 -3.19
N VAL A 52 11.89 11.07 -2.31
CA VAL A 52 12.20 11.01 -0.87
C VAL A 52 13.52 10.30 -0.64
N ILE A 53 13.71 9.14 -1.26
CA ILE A 53 14.93 8.33 -1.14
C ILE A 53 16.16 9.11 -1.64
N LYS A 54 16.08 9.71 -2.84
CA LYS A 54 17.16 10.53 -3.40
C LYS A 54 17.55 11.68 -2.48
N LYS A 55 16.56 12.38 -1.89
CA LYS A 55 16.80 13.48 -0.94
C LYS A 55 17.45 13.01 0.35
N LEU A 56 17.22 11.76 0.75
CA LEU A 56 17.76 11.15 1.96
C LEU A 56 19.10 10.44 1.75
N LYS A 57 19.57 10.27 0.50
CA LYS A 57 20.83 9.56 0.17
C LYS A 57 22.04 10.07 0.98
N ASN A 58 22.08 11.36 1.31
CA ASN A 58 23.15 11.97 2.10
C ASN A 58 22.92 11.91 3.62
N LYS A 59 21.82 11.30 4.08
CA LYS A 59 21.46 11.14 5.48
C LYS A 59 21.18 9.66 5.79
N ASP A 60 22.20 8.84 5.60
CA ASP A 60 22.14 7.38 5.62
C ASP A 60 21.30 6.81 6.77
N ILE A 61 21.49 7.35 7.97
CA ILE A 61 20.83 6.85 9.16
C ILE A 61 19.31 7.13 9.19
N LEU A 62 18.88 8.23 8.51
CA LEU A 62 17.49 8.67 8.49
C LEU A 62 16.66 8.02 7.36
N ILE A 63 17.33 7.42 6.38
CA ILE A 63 16.63 6.81 5.25
C ILE A 63 15.70 5.67 5.71
N ILE A 64 16.16 4.82 6.64
CA ILE A 64 15.41 3.67 7.16
C ILE A 64 14.16 4.12 7.91
N PRO A 65 14.27 4.94 8.99
CA PRO A 65 13.09 5.31 9.77
C PRO A 65 12.09 6.15 8.96
N ILE A 66 12.55 7.06 8.10
CA ILE A 66 11.65 7.91 7.31
C ILE A 66 10.90 7.06 6.28
N THR A 67 11.58 6.21 5.54
CA THR A 67 10.95 5.39 4.50
C THR A 67 10.05 4.31 5.09
N MET A 68 10.45 3.65 6.18
CA MET A 68 9.59 2.69 6.88
C MET A 68 8.35 3.37 7.45
N THR A 69 8.48 4.58 8.00
CA THR A 69 7.31 5.33 8.49
C THR A 69 6.36 5.69 7.35
N LEU A 70 6.87 6.16 6.21
CA LEU A 70 6.04 6.47 5.03
C LEU A 70 5.31 5.24 4.51
N LEU A 71 6.03 4.13 4.33
CA LEU A 71 5.43 2.86 3.91
C LEU A 71 4.41 2.34 4.92
N SER A 72 4.69 2.49 6.23
CA SER A 72 3.77 2.10 7.29
C SER A 72 2.51 2.97 7.32
N ILE A 73 2.61 4.27 7.02
CA ILE A 73 1.44 5.14 6.83
C ILE A 73 0.60 4.62 5.66
N CYS A 74 1.21 4.28 4.54
CA CYS A 74 0.51 3.69 3.40
C CYS A 74 -0.17 2.36 3.77
N GLY A 75 0.52 1.48 4.50
CA GLY A 75 -0.04 0.22 4.97
C GLY A 75 -1.23 0.38 5.91
N THR A 76 -1.17 1.33 6.86
CA THR A 76 -2.26 1.53 7.84
C THR A 76 -3.47 2.28 7.28
N THR A 77 -3.29 3.02 6.18
CA THR A 77 -4.34 3.87 5.59
C THR A 77 -5.10 3.20 4.46
N PHE A 78 -4.42 2.60 3.51
CA PHE A 78 -5.05 1.95 2.36
C PHE A 78 -4.61 0.50 2.11
N GLY A 79 -3.93 -0.11 3.10
CA GLY A 79 -3.60 -1.53 3.03
C GLY A 79 -2.46 -1.87 2.06
N MET A 80 -1.54 -0.93 1.79
CA MET A 80 -0.41 -1.14 0.89
C MET A 80 0.35 -2.43 1.24
N SER A 81 0.45 -3.33 0.29
CA SER A 81 1.20 -4.60 0.40
C SER A 81 1.93 -4.90 -0.90
N GLU A 82 1.19 -5.26 -1.94
CA GLU A 82 1.72 -5.67 -3.25
C GLU A 82 2.28 -4.47 -4.03
N GLU A 83 1.74 -3.28 -3.83
CA GLU A 83 2.24 -2.03 -4.41
C GLU A 83 3.64 -1.66 -3.90
N ALA A 84 4.12 -2.32 -2.85
CA ALA A 84 5.49 -2.17 -2.39
C ALA A 84 6.53 -2.89 -3.29
N LEU A 85 6.11 -3.83 -4.16
CA LEU A 85 7.02 -4.62 -5.01
C LEU A 85 7.94 -3.77 -5.90
N PRO A 86 7.47 -2.73 -6.60
CA PRO A 86 8.34 -1.88 -7.42
C PRO A 86 9.45 -1.20 -6.63
N PHE A 87 9.22 -0.95 -5.33
CA PHE A 87 10.22 -0.27 -4.49
C PHE A 87 11.44 -1.12 -4.21
N TYR A 88 11.35 -2.46 -4.29
CA TYR A 88 12.53 -3.32 -4.15
C TYR A 88 13.59 -3.01 -5.19
N ALA A 89 13.18 -2.80 -6.45
CA ALA A 89 14.09 -2.46 -7.54
C ALA A 89 14.82 -1.11 -7.31
N ILE A 90 14.20 -0.21 -6.54
CA ILE A 90 14.76 1.10 -6.22
C ILE A 90 15.62 1.03 -4.94
N PHE A 91 15.09 0.38 -3.89
CA PHE A 91 15.75 0.36 -2.58
C PHE A 91 17.00 -0.51 -2.55
N ILE A 92 17.00 -1.67 -3.23
CA ILE A 92 18.15 -2.59 -3.20
C ILE A 92 19.42 -1.90 -3.69
N PRO A 93 19.50 -1.33 -4.91
CA PRO A 93 20.71 -0.67 -5.36
C PRO A 93 21.10 0.54 -4.51
N ILE A 94 20.12 1.33 -4.06
CA ILE A 94 20.39 2.51 -3.24
C ILE A 94 20.97 2.12 -1.87
N MET A 95 20.36 1.17 -1.17
CA MET A 95 20.83 0.72 0.14
C MET A 95 22.21 0.07 0.06
N MET A 96 22.44 -0.73 -0.98
CA MET A 96 23.76 -1.31 -1.23
C MET A 96 24.80 -0.24 -1.57
N GLY A 97 24.43 0.79 -2.35
CA GLY A 97 25.29 1.90 -2.72
C GLY A 97 25.73 2.79 -1.55
N ILE A 98 24.91 2.88 -0.48
CA ILE A 98 25.24 3.64 0.75
C ILE A 98 25.85 2.76 1.86
N GLY A 99 26.15 1.50 1.56
CA GLY A 99 26.90 0.62 2.44
C GLY A 99 26.10 -0.32 3.32
N TYR A 100 24.78 -0.45 3.06
CA TYR A 100 23.94 -1.50 3.65
C TYR A 100 23.91 -2.74 2.76
N ASP A 101 23.13 -3.75 3.11
CA ASP A 101 22.90 -4.96 2.36
C ASP A 101 21.51 -5.00 1.69
N SER A 102 21.31 -5.97 0.79
CA SER A 102 20.01 -6.16 0.14
C SER A 102 18.92 -6.58 1.12
N MET A 103 19.29 -7.24 2.23
CA MET A 103 18.35 -7.60 3.29
C MET A 103 17.81 -6.37 4.02
N THR A 104 18.62 -5.34 4.24
CA THR A 104 18.13 -4.06 4.80
C THR A 104 17.09 -3.42 3.88
N ALA A 105 17.31 -3.44 2.56
CA ALA A 105 16.32 -2.96 1.60
C ALA A 105 15.04 -3.80 1.65
N PHE A 106 15.17 -5.13 1.72
CA PHE A 106 14.04 -6.04 1.88
C PHE A 106 13.23 -5.73 3.15
N ILE A 107 13.92 -5.56 4.28
CA ILE A 107 13.28 -5.24 5.56
C ILE A 107 12.46 -3.94 5.46
N ILE A 108 12.99 -2.90 4.82
CA ILE A 108 12.29 -1.63 4.63
C ILE A 108 11.02 -1.83 3.81
N CYS A 109 11.13 -2.47 2.65
CA CYS A 109 10.02 -2.65 1.71
C CYS A 109 8.97 -3.65 2.21
N PHE A 110 9.37 -4.67 2.96
CA PHE A 110 8.46 -5.69 3.50
C PHE A 110 7.86 -5.28 4.84
N LEU A 111 8.71 -4.99 5.85
CA LEU A 111 8.20 -4.64 7.18
C LEU A 111 7.53 -3.27 7.21
N GLY A 112 8.02 -2.28 6.44
CA GLY A 112 7.45 -0.95 6.43
C GLY A 112 5.94 -0.97 6.26
N PRO A 113 5.40 -1.37 5.11
CA PRO A 113 3.96 -1.39 4.89
C PRO A 113 3.25 -2.41 5.77
N ASN A 114 3.82 -3.61 6.00
CA ASN A 114 3.17 -4.66 6.79
C ASN A 114 2.97 -4.30 8.27
N LEU A 115 3.87 -3.53 8.88
CA LEU A 115 3.67 -2.99 10.23
C LEU A 115 2.46 -2.05 10.31
N GLY A 116 2.27 -1.24 9.25
CA GLY A 116 1.06 -0.43 9.10
C GLY A 116 -0.18 -1.26 8.91
N TYR A 117 -0.12 -2.24 8.02
CA TYR A 117 -1.20 -3.16 7.69
C TYR A 117 -1.66 -4.00 8.90
N CYS A 118 -0.73 -4.51 9.71
CA CYS A 118 -1.05 -5.26 10.94
C CYS A 118 -1.82 -4.43 11.97
N ALA A 119 -1.60 -3.12 12.00
CA ALA A 119 -2.30 -2.20 12.88
C ALA A 119 -3.15 -1.20 12.08
N SER A 120 -3.90 -1.72 11.11
CA SER A 120 -4.74 -0.95 10.21
C SER A 120 -5.66 0.01 10.94
N THR A 121 -5.59 1.30 10.58
CA THR A 121 -6.43 2.35 11.21
C THR A 121 -7.71 2.57 10.42
N ILE A 122 -7.58 2.82 9.13
CA ILE A 122 -8.68 3.19 8.22
C ILE A 122 -8.64 2.38 6.92
N ASP A 123 -7.81 1.36 6.88
CA ASP A 123 -7.64 0.49 5.73
C ASP A 123 -8.98 -0.12 5.28
N PRO A 124 -9.39 0.13 4.03
CA PRO A 124 -10.65 -0.36 3.52
C PRO A 124 -10.71 -1.88 3.42
N PHE A 125 -9.62 -2.52 3.09
CA PHE A 125 -9.57 -3.95 2.79
C PHE A 125 -9.61 -4.85 4.03
N ASN A 126 -9.11 -4.36 5.18
CA ASN A 126 -9.18 -5.10 6.44
C ASN A 126 -10.27 -4.60 7.36
N VAL A 127 -10.15 -3.32 7.74
CA VAL A 127 -10.97 -2.77 8.83
C VAL A 127 -12.41 -2.58 8.39
N LEU A 128 -12.62 -1.94 7.23
CA LEU A 128 -13.98 -1.59 6.80
C LEU A 128 -14.75 -2.82 6.32
N ILE A 129 -14.10 -3.76 5.63
CA ILE A 129 -14.73 -5.03 5.24
C ILE A 129 -15.13 -5.82 6.49
N ALA A 130 -14.21 -6.00 7.45
CA ALA A 130 -14.52 -6.73 8.68
C ALA A 130 -15.66 -6.08 9.45
N GLN A 131 -15.69 -4.75 9.56
CA GLN A 131 -16.79 -4.01 10.19
C GLN A 131 -18.11 -4.19 9.44
N GLY A 132 -18.07 -4.22 8.10
CA GLY A 132 -19.25 -4.48 7.26
C GLY A 132 -19.88 -5.83 7.51
N ILE A 133 -19.06 -6.87 7.56
CA ILE A 133 -19.53 -8.24 7.79
C ILE A 133 -20.20 -8.37 9.16
N ILE A 134 -19.70 -7.69 10.19
CA ILE A 134 -20.25 -7.76 11.56
C ILE A 134 -21.28 -6.66 11.85
N GLY A 135 -21.61 -5.80 10.87
CA GLY A 135 -22.65 -4.76 11.00
C GLY A 135 -22.29 -3.62 11.94
N ILE A 136 -20.99 -3.29 12.09
CA ILE A 136 -20.54 -2.16 12.91
C ILE A 136 -20.33 -0.93 12.02
N GLU A 137 -21.10 0.12 12.27
CA GLU A 137 -20.96 1.40 11.58
C GLU A 137 -19.86 2.28 12.21
N GLY A 138 -19.25 3.11 11.38
CA GLY A 138 -18.18 4.01 11.78
C GLY A 138 -16.84 3.32 11.98
N ASN A 139 -15.95 3.90 12.78
CA ASN A 139 -14.64 3.34 13.10
C ASN A 139 -14.40 3.34 14.61
N PRO A 140 -15.08 2.46 15.37
CA PRO A 140 -14.87 2.38 16.81
C PRO A 140 -13.42 2.01 17.13
N GLN A 141 -12.92 2.55 18.25
CA GLN A 141 -11.55 2.29 18.73
C GLN A 141 -10.42 2.67 17.75
N LEU A 142 -10.66 3.60 16.82
CA LEU A 142 -9.62 4.13 15.93
C LEU A 142 -8.37 4.57 16.71
N TRP A 143 -8.53 5.23 17.86
CA TRP A 143 -7.42 5.69 18.70
C TRP A 143 -6.54 4.53 19.19
N LEU A 144 -7.13 3.38 19.56
CA LEU A 144 -6.39 2.22 20.04
C LEU A 144 -5.56 1.61 18.90
N ARG A 145 -6.14 1.53 17.68
CA ARG A 145 -5.42 1.08 16.49
C ARG A 145 -4.30 2.04 16.11
N ALA A 146 -4.53 3.34 16.21
CA ALA A 146 -3.51 4.35 15.98
C ALA A 146 -2.33 4.23 16.97
N VAL A 147 -2.62 4.01 18.25
CA VAL A 147 -1.58 3.77 19.27
C VAL A 147 -0.82 2.46 18.96
N SER A 148 -1.52 1.39 18.63
CA SER A 148 -0.90 0.11 18.26
C SER A 148 -0.02 0.26 17.02
N TRP A 149 -0.48 1.01 16.01
CA TRP A 149 0.29 1.32 14.81
C TRP A 149 1.61 2.05 15.14
N VAL A 150 1.56 3.07 15.98
CA VAL A 150 2.76 3.81 16.40
C VAL A 150 3.74 2.90 17.12
N ILE A 151 3.26 2.05 18.05
CA ILE A 151 4.11 1.12 18.81
C ILE A 151 4.75 0.10 17.85
N PHE A 152 3.98 -0.56 17.00
CA PHE A 152 4.50 -1.58 16.09
C PHE A 152 5.50 -0.99 15.10
N THR A 153 5.18 0.17 14.54
CA THR A 153 6.09 0.88 13.64
C THR A 153 7.38 1.27 14.33
N ALA A 154 7.32 1.83 15.54
CA ALA A 154 8.51 2.21 16.30
C ALA A 154 9.40 1.02 16.65
N VAL A 155 8.79 -0.10 17.10
CA VAL A 155 9.52 -1.35 17.41
C VAL A 155 10.16 -1.93 16.15
N GLY A 156 9.42 -1.98 15.03
CA GLY A 156 9.93 -2.47 13.77
C GLY A 156 11.08 -1.62 13.22
N ILE A 157 10.97 -0.30 13.28
CA ILE A 157 12.05 0.62 12.90
C ILE A 157 13.27 0.42 13.79
N ALA A 158 13.08 0.31 15.12
CA ALA A 158 14.19 0.11 16.04
C ALA A 158 14.93 -1.22 15.76
N TRP A 159 14.20 -2.27 15.42
CA TRP A 159 14.78 -3.55 15.03
C TRP A 159 15.54 -3.48 13.71
N ALA A 160 14.91 -2.89 12.68
CA ALA A 160 15.52 -2.68 11.36
C ALA A 160 16.80 -1.84 11.46
N MET A 161 16.77 -0.76 12.24
CA MET A 161 17.92 0.10 12.50
C MET A 161 19.08 -0.65 13.19
N ARG A 162 18.76 -1.52 14.18
CA ARG A 162 19.79 -2.34 14.85
C ARG A 162 20.46 -3.28 13.87
N TYR A 163 19.68 -3.94 13.02
CA TYR A 163 20.21 -4.84 11.99
C TYR A 163 21.08 -4.07 11.00
N ALA A 164 20.55 -3.02 10.40
CA ALA A 164 21.22 -2.19 9.41
C ALA A 164 22.54 -1.59 9.92
N MET A 165 22.54 -1.05 11.14
CA MET A 165 23.77 -0.51 11.76
C MET A 165 24.81 -1.58 12.05
N ARG A 166 24.39 -2.81 12.40
CA ARG A 166 25.31 -3.95 12.57
C ARG A 166 25.99 -4.28 11.24
N VAL A 167 25.21 -4.44 10.17
CA VAL A 167 25.69 -4.75 8.84
C VAL A 167 26.60 -3.65 8.31
N LYS A 168 26.22 -2.39 8.48
CA LYS A 168 27.04 -1.25 8.04
C LYS A 168 28.41 -1.20 8.74
N LYS A 169 28.46 -1.58 10.04
CA LYS A 169 29.69 -1.64 10.83
C LYS A 169 30.54 -2.87 10.51
N ASN A 170 29.93 -4.00 10.26
CA ASN A 170 30.57 -5.26 9.89
C ASN A 170 29.78 -5.94 8.77
N PRO A 171 30.11 -5.71 7.48
CA PRO A 171 29.40 -6.29 6.34
C PRO A 171 29.32 -7.82 6.35
N GLU A 172 30.30 -8.51 6.90
CA GLU A 172 30.30 -9.98 7.02
C GLU A 172 29.22 -10.51 7.96
N SER A 173 28.64 -9.65 8.80
CA SER A 173 27.50 -10.02 9.65
C SER A 173 26.16 -10.06 8.93
N SER A 174 26.13 -9.68 7.66
CA SER A 174 24.95 -9.80 6.80
C SER A 174 24.64 -11.26 6.51
N ILE A 175 23.35 -11.64 6.62
CA ILE A 175 22.89 -13.00 6.28
C ILE A 175 22.90 -13.28 4.78
N VAL A 176 23.02 -12.25 3.94
CA VAL A 176 23.07 -12.32 2.47
C VAL A 176 24.42 -11.83 1.92
N TYR A 177 25.47 -11.86 2.73
CA TYR A 177 26.77 -11.28 2.37
C TYR A 177 27.36 -11.85 1.07
N GLU A 178 27.33 -13.18 0.90
CA GLU A 178 27.88 -13.82 -0.29
C GLU A 178 27.03 -13.52 -1.54
N ASP A 179 25.71 -13.54 -1.43
CA ASP A 179 24.82 -13.21 -2.55
C ASP A 179 24.97 -11.74 -2.97
N ASP A 180 25.18 -10.86 -2.01
CA ASP A 180 25.32 -9.43 -2.26
C ASP A 180 26.65 -9.07 -2.93
N LYS A 181 27.67 -9.90 -2.84
CA LYS A 181 28.91 -9.73 -3.64
C LYS A 181 28.61 -9.75 -5.13
N LEU A 182 27.80 -10.70 -5.58
CA LEU A 182 27.40 -10.80 -6.99
C LEU A 182 26.51 -9.64 -7.41
N LYS A 183 25.54 -9.28 -6.60
CA LYS A 183 24.62 -8.14 -6.87
C LYS A 183 25.37 -6.81 -6.96
N ARG A 184 26.40 -6.57 -6.12
CA ARG A 184 27.22 -5.35 -6.19
C ARG A 184 27.93 -5.20 -7.53
N ILE A 185 28.38 -6.30 -8.12
CA ILE A 185 29.00 -6.29 -9.46
C ILE A 185 27.95 -5.91 -10.51
N GLU A 186 26.77 -6.51 -10.43
CA GLU A 186 25.66 -6.25 -11.36
C GLU A 186 25.17 -4.79 -11.28
N PHE A 187 24.95 -4.27 -10.06
CA PHE A 187 24.48 -2.89 -9.87
C PHE A 187 25.54 -1.82 -10.16
N SER A 188 26.83 -2.12 -10.04
CA SER A 188 27.88 -1.18 -10.42
C SER A 188 27.91 -0.88 -11.93
N VAL A 189 27.34 -1.78 -12.74
CA VAL A 189 27.21 -1.61 -14.19
C VAL A 189 25.93 -0.84 -14.56
N THR A 190 24.93 -0.79 -13.67
CA THR A 190 23.57 -0.31 -13.97
C THR A 190 23.27 1.10 -13.41
N ASP A 191 24.27 1.82 -12.89
CA ASP A 191 24.10 3.14 -12.21
C ASP A 191 23.51 4.27 -13.10
N ALA A 192 23.05 3.97 -14.31
CA ALA A 192 22.62 4.93 -15.32
C ALA A 192 21.09 5.11 -15.50
N SER A 193 20.23 4.38 -14.76
CA SER A 193 18.80 4.28 -15.17
C SER A 193 17.73 4.79 -14.18
N ILE A 194 18.07 5.57 -13.15
CA ILE A 194 17.05 6.12 -12.23
C ILE A 194 17.02 7.66 -12.31
N GLU A 195 17.01 8.21 -13.51
CA GLU A 195 16.69 9.62 -13.76
C GLU A 195 15.28 9.77 -14.32
N GLU A 196 14.27 9.33 -13.57
CA GLU A 196 12.93 9.85 -13.82
C GLU A 196 12.79 11.21 -13.14
N GLU A 197 12.66 12.26 -13.95
CA GLU A 197 12.31 13.59 -13.45
C GLU A 197 10.93 13.55 -12.81
N PHE A 198 10.86 13.97 -11.54
CA PHE A 198 9.60 14.09 -10.81
C PHE A 198 8.76 15.23 -11.42
N THR A 199 7.85 14.86 -12.30
CA THR A 199 7.06 15.79 -13.11
C THR A 199 6.03 16.57 -12.30
N ILE A 200 5.59 17.71 -12.81
CA ILE A 200 4.50 18.51 -12.20
C ILE A 200 3.21 17.68 -12.14
N ARG A 201 2.92 16.85 -13.15
CA ARG A 201 1.75 15.98 -13.20
C ARG A 201 1.75 14.98 -12.05
N GLN A 202 2.88 14.32 -11.81
CA GLN A 202 3.03 13.38 -10.67
C GLN A 202 2.87 14.07 -9.31
N LYS A 203 3.32 15.32 -9.17
CA LYS A 203 3.08 16.11 -7.95
C LYS A 203 1.60 16.39 -7.75
N LEU A 204 0.87 16.76 -8.80
CA LEU A 204 -0.57 16.99 -8.73
C LEU A 204 -1.33 15.73 -8.36
N VAL A 205 -0.96 14.57 -8.92
CA VAL A 205 -1.55 13.27 -8.54
C VAL A 205 -1.29 12.93 -7.08
N LEU A 206 -0.08 13.20 -6.56
CA LEU A 206 0.21 12.97 -5.13
C LEU A 206 -0.57 13.92 -4.21
N ILE A 207 -0.78 15.15 -4.63
CA ILE A 207 -1.62 16.11 -3.89
C ILE A 207 -3.07 15.65 -3.90
N ASP A 208 -3.60 15.24 -5.06
CA ASP A 208 -4.94 14.69 -5.19
C ASP A 208 -5.13 13.46 -4.29
N PHE A 209 -4.18 12.51 -4.32
CA PHE A 209 -4.17 11.34 -3.46
C PHE A 209 -4.16 11.71 -1.97
N ALA A 210 -3.29 12.63 -1.55
CA ALA A 210 -3.22 13.08 -0.17
C ALA A 210 -4.51 13.80 0.29
N CYS A 211 -5.10 14.62 -0.59
CA CYS A 211 -6.38 15.29 -0.33
C CYS A 211 -7.52 14.28 -0.23
N GLY A 212 -7.60 13.33 -1.15
CA GLY A 212 -8.61 12.27 -1.13
C GLY A 212 -8.54 11.43 0.13
N MET A 213 -7.33 11.00 0.52
CA MET A 213 -7.13 10.30 1.80
C MET A 213 -7.51 11.17 3.01
N GLY A 214 -7.18 12.45 2.99
CA GLY A 214 -7.61 13.40 4.03
C GLY A 214 -9.14 13.53 4.13
N ILE A 215 -9.83 13.57 3.00
CA ILE A 215 -11.30 13.59 2.94
C ILE A 215 -11.89 12.29 3.50
N ILE A 216 -11.31 11.13 3.19
CA ILE A 216 -11.74 9.83 3.73
C ILE A 216 -11.59 9.82 5.25
N VAL A 217 -10.42 10.22 5.77
CA VAL A 217 -10.17 10.29 7.23
C VAL A 217 -11.18 11.22 7.90
N TRP A 218 -11.40 12.41 7.34
CA TRP A 218 -12.36 13.36 7.85
C TRP A 218 -13.78 12.77 7.84
N GLY A 219 -14.20 12.16 6.74
CA GLY A 219 -15.52 11.54 6.61
C GLY A 219 -15.73 10.39 7.60
N LEU A 220 -14.72 9.52 7.78
CA LEU A 220 -14.76 8.43 8.75
C LEU A 220 -14.89 8.92 10.20
N VAL A 221 -14.11 9.95 10.55
CA VAL A 221 -14.03 10.42 11.95
C VAL A 221 -15.22 11.31 12.33
N THR A 222 -15.68 12.18 11.41
CA THR A 222 -16.66 13.22 11.73
C THR A 222 -18.06 12.93 11.22
N GLN A 223 -18.19 12.21 10.11
CA GLN A 223 -19.46 11.99 9.43
C GLN A 223 -19.96 10.53 9.54
N GLY A 224 -19.14 9.63 10.10
CA GLY A 224 -19.48 8.21 10.15
C GLY A 224 -19.58 7.57 8.76
N TRP A 225 -18.81 8.06 7.79
CA TRP A 225 -18.82 7.50 6.43
C TRP A 225 -18.49 6.01 6.45
N TYR A 226 -19.08 5.32 5.49
CA TYR A 226 -18.91 3.89 5.33
C TYR A 226 -18.62 3.55 3.86
N MET A 227 -18.65 2.28 3.47
CA MET A 227 -18.20 1.76 2.18
C MET A 227 -18.63 2.61 0.97
N ASN A 228 -19.91 3.00 0.89
CA ASN A 228 -20.45 3.73 -0.27
C ASN A 228 -19.81 5.11 -0.47
N GLN A 229 -19.66 5.88 0.61
CA GLN A 229 -19.06 7.21 0.55
C GLN A 229 -17.56 7.11 0.25
N ILE A 230 -16.88 6.14 0.86
CA ILE A 230 -15.45 5.92 0.66
C ILE A 230 -15.17 5.46 -0.77
N SER A 231 -15.97 4.53 -1.32
CA SER A 231 -15.87 4.12 -2.73
C SER A 231 -16.01 5.29 -3.69
N ALA A 232 -16.97 6.18 -3.41
CA ALA A 232 -17.19 7.37 -4.24
C ALA A 232 -15.98 8.31 -4.23
N VAL A 233 -15.35 8.53 -3.07
CA VAL A 233 -14.14 9.33 -2.96
C VAL A 233 -12.97 8.66 -3.70
N PHE A 234 -12.77 7.34 -3.53
CA PHE A 234 -11.73 6.61 -4.25
C PHE A 234 -11.94 6.67 -5.76
N LEU A 235 -13.17 6.49 -6.24
CA LEU A 235 -13.47 6.59 -7.66
C LEU A 235 -13.19 7.99 -8.20
N GLY A 236 -13.64 9.03 -7.49
CA GLY A 236 -13.35 10.43 -7.84
C GLY A 236 -11.86 10.73 -7.89
N MET A 237 -11.12 10.31 -6.86
CA MET A 237 -9.67 10.44 -6.76
C MET A 237 -8.95 9.69 -7.90
N GLY A 238 -9.35 8.43 -8.19
CA GLY A 238 -8.76 7.66 -9.28
C GLY A 238 -8.94 8.31 -10.65
N LEU A 239 -10.16 8.77 -10.97
CA LEU A 239 -10.45 9.46 -12.22
C LEU A 239 -9.68 10.79 -12.32
N LEU A 240 -9.66 11.58 -11.25
CA LEU A 240 -8.92 12.84 -11.20
C LEU A 240 -7.42 12.61 -11.34
N ALA A 241 -6.87 11.61 -10.66
CA ALA A 241 -5.47 11.21 -10.79
C ALA A 241 -5.12 10.82 -12.22
N GLY A 242 -5.99 10.08 -12.93
CA GLY A 242 -5.81 9.74 -14.33
C GLY A 242 -5.72 10.97 -15.23
N ILE A 243 -6.64 11.92 -15.06
CA ILE A 243 -6.67 13.18 -15.84
C ILE A 243 -5.43 14.04 -15.51
N LEU A 244 -5.13 14.25 -14.23
CA LEU A 244 -3.96 15.03 -13.78
C LEU A 244 -2.64 14.38 -14.20
N GLY A 245 -2.58 13.04 -14.18
CA GLY A 245 -1.46 12.25 -14.68
C GLY A 245 -1.25 12.33 -16.19
N GLY A 246 -2.28 12.78 -16.90
CA GLY A 246 -2.25 12.96 -18.38
C GLY A 246 -2.48 11.64 -19.12
N LEU A 247 -3.20 10.71 -18.50
CA LEU A 247 -3.67 9.51 -19.18
C LEU A 247 -4.84 9.87 -20.12
N ASP A 248 -4.90 9.22 -21.26
CA ASP A 248 -6.04 9.31 -22.15
C ASP A 248 -7.24 8.51 -21.63
N GLN A 249 -8.44 8.83 -22.12
CA GLN A 249 -9.68 8.22 -21.64
C GLN A 249 -9.70 6.70 -21.80
N GLN A 250 -9.11 6.20 -22.89
CA GLN A 250 -9.04 4.77 -23.13
C GLN A 250 -8.15 4.07 -22.08
N THR A 251 -6.96 4.60 -21.83
CA THR A 251 -6.05 4.08 -20.80
C THR A 251 -6.70 4.11 -19.41
N ILE A 252 -7.42 5.19 -19.05
CA ILE A 252 -8.13 5.27 -17.77
C ILE A 252 -9.15 4.13 -17.66
N ALA A 253 -9.94 3.89 -18.72
CA ALA A 253 -10.94 2.83 -18.72
C ALA A 253 -10.30 1.43 -18.68
N GLU A 254 -9.26 1.19 -19.47
CA GLU A 254 -8.54 -0.08 -19.50
C GLU A 254 -7.89 -0.41 -18.14
N GLU A 255 -7.19 0.54 -17.53
CA GLU A 255 -6.56 0.33 -16.22
C GLU A 255 -7.61 0.17 -15.10
N PHE A 256 -8.74 0.88 -15.19
CA PHE A 256 -9.85 0.67 -14.26
C PHE A 256 -10.38 -0.76 -14.35
N VAL A 257 -10.67 -1.26 -15.56
CA VAL A 257 -11.16 -2.64 -15.78
C VAL A 257 -10.12 -3.67 -15.33
N LYS A 258 -8.84 -3.40 -15.59
CA LYS A 258 -7.74 -4.25 -15.10
C LYS A 258 -7.73 -4.29 -13.58
N GLY A 259 -7.82 -3.16 -12.89
CA GLY A 259 -7.90 -3.10 -11.44
C GLY A 259 -9.11 -3.84 -10.87
N LEU A 260 -10.28 -3.78 -11.54
CA LEU A 260 -11.42 -4.63 -11.17
C LEU A 260 -11.06 -6.12 -11.24
N ALA A 261 -10.36 -6.55 -12.30
CA ALA A 261 -9.97 -7.94 -12.49
C ALA A 261 -8.93 -8.40 -11.45
N ASP A 262 -7.95 -7.58 -11.14
CA ASP A 262 -6.90 -7.87 -10.16
C ASP A 262 -7.49 -8.06 -8.74
N PHE A 263 -8.51 -7.29 -8.39
CA PHE A 263 -9.19 -7.38 -7.10
C PHE A 263 -10.40 -8.33 -7.10
N ALA A 264 -10.77 -8.93 -8.23
CA ALA A 264 -11.92 -9.83 -8.32
C ALA A 264 -11.80 -11.05 -7.40
N TYR A 265 -10.59 -11.60 -7.25
CA TYR A 265 -10.35 -12.72 -6.32
C TYR A 265 -10.64 -12.31 -4.87
N ALA A 266 -10.11 -11.16 -4.44
CA ALA A 266 -10.36 -10.64 -3.09
C ALA A 266 -11.82 -10.27 -2.84
N ALA A 267 -12.55 -9.85 -3.89
CA ALA A 267 -13.95 -9.49 -3.80
C ALA A 267 -14.89 -10.71 -3.66
N VAL A 268 -14.50 -11.89 -4.17
CA VAL A 268 -15.36 -13.09 -4.23
C VAL A 268 -15.02 -14.12 -3.15
N VAL A 269 -13.80 -14.10 -2.62
CA VAL A 269 -13.36 -15.00 -1.53
C VAL A 269 -13.69 -14.41 -0.16
#